data_0bff2d73910764ad9f7d2ec6ac454cdd
#
_entry.id   0bff2d73910764ad9f7d2ec6ac454cdd
#
_cell.length_a   1.000
_cell.length_b   1.000
_cell.length_c   1.000
_cell.angle_alpha   90.00
_cell.angle_beta   90.00
_cell.angle_gamma   90.00
#
_symmetry.space_group_name_H-M   'P 1'
#
loop_
_entity.id
_entity.type
_entity.pdbx_description
1 polymer ?
#
loop_
_entity_poly.entity_id
_entity_poly.type
_entity_poly.pdbx_seq_one_letter_code
_entity_poly.pdbx_strand_id
1 'polypeptide(L)'
;MPPTKLPESGNPLVFLDITLGGEPLGRIQIELFKDVVPKTAENFRQFCTGESKNSAGRPQGYKGSKFHRIIPNFMCQGGDFLNNDGSGSTCIWGYKSFEDENFTLKHDQPGLLSMANAGPNTNGSQFFITTVPTPFLDNKHVVFGKVVDGMDVVKKMEATKTGYAAPDRPNLDVVISQCGEM
;
A
#
# COMPACT_ATOMS: atom_id res chain seq x y z
N MET A 1 14.93 -19.34 3.79
CA MET A 1 14.74 -17.87 3.95
C MET A 1 15.57 -17.42 5.14
N PRO A 2 16.28 -16.29 5.02
CA PRO A 2 16.91 -15.73 6.22
C PRO A 2 15.80 -15.43 7.25
N PRO A 3 16.08 -15.55 8.56
CA PRO A 3 15.09 -15.24 9.58
C PRO A 3 14.65 -13.79 9.44
N THR A 4 13.34 -13.54 9.55
CA THR A 4 12.76 -12.21 9.51
C THR A 4 13.27 -11.40 10.69
N LYS A 5 13.97 -10.30 10.41
CA LYS A 5 14.43 -9.38 11.45
C LYS A 5 13.35 -8.33 11.69
N LEU A 6 12.78 -8.32 12.89
CA LEU A 6 11.83 -7.29 13.28
C LEU A 6 12.54 -5.93 13.43
N PRO A 7 11.85 -4.80 13.13
CA PRO A 7 12.43 -3.48 13.30
C PRO A 7 12.85 -3.20 14.75
N GLU A 8 14.03 -2.62 14.94
CA GLU A 8 14.54 -2.25 16.28
C GLU A 8 13.71 -1.14 16.93
N SER A 9 13.01 -0.33 16.10
CA SER A 9 12.10 0.72 16.55
C SER A 9 10.86 0.20 17.28
N GLY A 10 10.55 -1.11 17.19
CA GLY A 10 9.30 -1.67 17.67
C GLY A 10 8.11 -1.41 16.74
N ASN A 11 8.35 -0.80 15.59
CA ASN A 11 7.31 -0.58 14.57
C ASN A 11 6.81 -1.91 14.00
N PRO A 12 5.50 -2.01 13.62
CA PRO A 12 4.99 -3.21 12.98
C PRO A 12 5.71 -3.51 11.67
N LEU A 13 5.92 -4.80 11.42
CA LEU A 13 6.40 -5.33 10.14
C LEU A 13 5.27 -6.12 9.50
N VAL A 14 4.85 -5.72 8.33
CA VAL A 14 3.79 -6.40 7.56
C VAL A 14 4.34 -6.93 6.25
N PHE A 15 3.60 -7.84 5.60
CA PHE A 15 4.01 -8.38 4.31
C PHE A 15 2.85 -8.40 3.33
N LEU A 16 3.20 -8.30 2.04
CA LEU A 16 2.32 -8.50 0.91
C LEU A 16 2.95 -9.54 -0.01
N ASP A 17 2.24 -10.63 -0.28
CA ASP A 17 2.63 -11.61 -1.30
C ASP A 17 1.95 -11.23 -2.61
N ILE A 18 2.73 -11.08 -3.67
CA ILE A 18 2.28 -10.54 -4.94
C ILE A 18 2.26 -11.62 -6.01
N THR A 19 1.18 -11.64 -6.80
CA THR A 19 1.08 -12.43 -8.02
C THR A 19 0.90 -11.52 -9.24
N LEU A 20 1.37 -11.96 -10.38
CA LEU A 20 1.19 -11.31 -11.67
C LEU A 20 0.57 -12.31 -12.63
N GLY A 21 -0.67 -12.04 -13.06
CA GLY A 21 -1.40 -12.97 -13.93
C GLY A 21 -1.58 -14.35 -13.31
N GLY A 22 -1.65 -14.43 -11.96
CA GLY A 22 -1.75 -15.68 -11.21
C GLY A 22 -0.42 -16.33 -10.84
N GLU A 23 0.70 -15.84 -11.36
CA GLU A 23 2.04 -16.39 -11.08
C GLU A 23 2.70 -15.64 -9.92
N PRO A 24 3.29 -16.34 -8.92
CA PRO A 24 3.95 -15.68 -7.80
C PRO A 24 5.13 -14.80 -8.25
N LEU A 25 5.18 -13.55 -7.79
CA LEU A 25 6.33 -12.67 -7.94
C LEU A 25 7.26 -12.69 -6.73
N GLY A 26 6.69 -12.80 -5.54
CA GLY A 26 7.44 -12.79 -4.30
C GLY A 26 6.76 -11.98 -3.21
N ARG A 27 7.49 -11.77 -2.12
CA ARG A 27 7.01 -11.10 -0.92
C ARG A 27 7.66 -9.74 -0.74
N ILE A 28 6.84 -8.74 -0.40
CA ILE A 28 7.29 -7.41 0.02
C ILE A 28 7.09 -7.32 1.52
N GLN A 29 8.15 -6.97 2.26
CA GLN A 29 8.07 -6.70 3.71
C GLN A 29 8.17 -5.20 3.95
N ILE A 30 7.33 -4.69 4.82
CA ILE A 30 7.12 -3.25 5.02
C ILE A 30 7.14 -2.93 6.50
N GLU A 31 8.01 -2.00 6.90
CA GLU A 31 7.95 -1.38 8.23
C GLU A 31 6.94 -0.24 8.20
N LEU A 32 5.99 -0.24 9.14
CA LEU A 32 5.00 0.83 9.30
C LEU A 32 5.46 1.80 10.39
N PHE A 33 5.50 3.08 10.08
CA PHE A 33 6.03 4.13 10.99
C PHE A 33 5.01 4.52 12.06
N LYS A 34 4.67 3.58 12.93
CA LYS A 34 3.76 3.80 14.05
C LYS A 34 4.28 4.88 15.00
N ASP A 35 5.60 5.04 15.11
CA ASP A 35 6.26 6.04 15.94
C ASP A 35 6.03 7.48 15.44
N VAL A 36 5.73 7.67 14.16
CA VAL A 36 5.52 8.99 13.55
C VAL A 36 4.04 9.21 13.20
N VAL A 37 3.39 8.20 12.62
CA VAL A 37 1.99 8.28 12.15
C VAL A 37 1.20 7.07 12.66
N PRO A 38 0.91 7.00 13.97
CA PRO A 38 0.29 5.82 14.57
C PRO A 38 -1.08 5.47 13.99
N LYS A 39 -1.91 6.44 13.65
CA LYS A 39 -3.25 6.19 13.10
C LYS A 39 -3.16 5.65 11.67
N THR A 40 -2.37 6.28 10.83
CA THR A 40 -2.19 5.87 9.44
C THR A 40 -1.55 4.48 9.35
N ALA A 41 -0.54 4.23 10.18
CA ALA A 41 0.11 2.92 10.29
C ALA A 41 -0.88 1.83 10.75
N GLU A 42 -1.72 2.11 11.74
CA GLU A 42 -2.70 1.15 12.26
C GLU A 42 -3.78 0.82 11.23
N ASN A 43 -4.23 1.82 10.47
CA ASN A 43 -5.20 1.60 9.38
C ASN A 43 -4.65 0.58 8.36
N PHE A 44 -3.42 0.76 7.92
CA PHE A 44 -2.77 -0.16 6.97
C PHE A 44 -2.53 -1.54 7.60
N ARG A 45 -2.04 -1.59 8.84
CA ARG A 45 -1.79 -2.84 9.55
C ARG A 45 -3.05 -3.71 9.63
N GLN A 46 -4.18 -3.16 10.05
CA GLN A 46 -5.42 -3.91 10.17
C GLN A 46 -5.96 -4.39 8.82
N PHE A 47 -5.76 -3.64 7.75
CA PHE A 47 -6.12 -4.11 6.41
C PHE A 47 -5.18 -5.21 5.89
N CYS A 48 -3.94 -5.27 6.40
CA CYS A 48 -3.04 -6.40 6.12
C CYS A 48 -3.45 -7.66 6.86
N THR A 49 -3.81 -7.56 8.15
CA THR A 49 -4.20 -8.72 8.97
C THR A 49 -5.62 -9.21 8.67
N GLY A 50 -6.49 -8.36 8.15
CA GLY A 50 -7.90 -8.67 7.94
C GLY A 50 -8.74 -8.61 9.21
N GLU A 51 -8.21 -8.07 10.31
CA GLU A 51 -8.96 -7.94 11.57
C GLU A 51 -10.03 -6.84 11.55
N SER A 52 -9.92 -5.88 10.62
CA SER A 52 -10.97 -4.88 10.42
C SER A 52 -12.23 -5.53 9.84
N LYS A 53 -13.40 -5.09 10.31
CA LYS A 53 -14.69 -5.59 9.84
C LYS A 53 -15.52 -4.45 9.24
N ASN A 54 -16.27 -4.76 8.18
CA ASN A 54 -17.21 -3.83 7.58
C ASN A 54 -18.49 -3.72 8.40
N SER A 55 -19.45 -2.90 7.98
CA SER A 55 -20.72 -2.69 8.66
C SER A 55 -21.57 -3.95 8.77
N ALA A 56 -21.34 -4.96 7.91
CA ALA A 56 -22.00 -6.25 7.95
C ALA A 56 -21.27 -7.26 8.87
N GLY A 57 -20.20 -6.84 9.58
CA GLY A 57 -19.41 -7.70 10.47
C GLY A 57 -18.47 -8.64 9.74
N ARG A 58 -18.23 -8.46 8.46
CA ARG A 58 -17.33 -9.31 7.65
C ARG A 58 -15.92 -8.74 7.63
N PRO A 59 -14.86 -9.59 7.71
CA PRO A 59 -13.49 -9.13 7.56
C PRO A 59 -13.27 -8.40 6.23
N GLN A 60 -12.50 -7.32 6.27
CA GLN A 60 -12.13 -6.56 5.10
C GLN A 60 -10.63 -6.25 5.13
N GLY A 61 -10.01 -6.14 3.97
CA GLY A 61 -8.60 -5.83 3.86
C GLY A 61 -8.05 -6.07 2.47
N TYR A 62 -6.71 -6.03 2.39
CA TYR A 62 -6.00 -6.03 1.10
C TYR A 62 -5.91 -7.39 0.43
N LYS A 63 -6.14 -8.49 1.14
CA LYS A 63 -6.05 -9.83 0.54
C LYS A 63 -7.00 -9.97 -0.64
N GLY A 64 -6.45 -10.33 -1.81
CA GLY A 64 -7.21 -10.46 -3.04
C GLY A 64 -7.38 -9.17 -3.83
N SER A 65 -6.94 -8.02 -3.31
CA SER A 65 -7.05 -6.74 -4.01
C SER A 65 -5.92 -6.55 -5.01
N LYS A 66 -6.12 -5.60 -5.93
CA LYS A 66 -5.22 -5.39 -7.08
C LYS A 66 -4.49 -4.06 -6.98
N PHE A 67 -3.29 -4.02 -7.57
CA PHE A 67 -2.66 -2.76 -7.93
C PHE A 67 -3.24 -2.29 -9.26
N HIS A 68 -4.17 -1.36 -9.20
CA HIS A 68 -4.95 -0.91 -10.36
C HIS A 68 -4.26 0.16 -11.19
N ARG A 69 -3.18 0.77 -10.68
CA ARG A 69 -2.45 1.85 -11.34
C ARG A 69 -0.96 1.71 -11.10
N ILE A 70 -0.19 1.52 -12.16
CA ILE A 70 1.27 1.43 -12.11
C ILE A 70 1.85 2.35 -13.16
N ILE A 71 2.72 3.28 -12.72
CA ILE A 71 3.42 4.21 -13.60
C ILE A 71 4.91 3.99 -13.42
N PRO A 72 5.63 3.49 -14.44
CA PRO A 72 7.08 3.31 -14.37
C PRO A 72 7.79 4.64 -14.04
N ASN A 73 8.85 4.54 -13.25
CA ASN A 73 9.61 5.70 -12.75
C ASN A 73 8.77 6.67 -11.92
N PHE A 74 7.74 6.14 -11.24
CA PHE A 74 6.90 6.91 -10.33
C PHE A 74 6.44 6.04 -9.15
N MET A 75 5.41 5.21 -9.35
CA MET A 75 4.82 4.46 -8.23
C MET A 75 3.93 3.31 -8.70
N CYS A 76 3.64 2.40 -7.74
CA CYS A 76 2.62 1.37 -7.87
C CYS A 76 1.50 1.66 -6.85
N GLN A 77 0.27 1.82 -7.31
CA GLN A 77 -0.89 2.18 -6.47
C GLN A 77 -1.90 1.04 -6.40
N GLY A 78 -2.36 0.77 -5.18
CA GLY A 78 -3.38 -0.25 -4.92
C GLY A 78 -4.16 0.04 -3.65
N GLY A 79 -4.81 -0.98 -3.11
CA GLY A 79 -5.52 -0.89 -1.84
C GLY A 79 -7.01 -0.58 -1.95
N ASP A 80 -7.57 -0.42 -3.15
CA ASP A 80 -9.02 -0.35 -3.35
C ASP A 80 -9.61 -1.76 -3.38
N PHE A 81 -9.80 -2.34 -2.20
CA PHE A 81 -10.40 -3.68 -2.11
C PHE A 81 -11.93 -3.69 -2.27
N LEU A 82 -12.56 -2.51 -2.35
CA LEU A 82 -13.99 -2.40 -2.58
C LEU A 82 -14.33 -2.59 -4.07
N ASN A 83 -13.63 -1.89 -4.95
CA ASN A 83 -13.94 -1.83 -6.38
C ASN A 83 -12.75 -2.18 -7.29
N ASN A 84 -11.52 -2.20 -6.78
CA ASN A 84 -10.28 -2.52 -7.52
C ASN A 84 -10.01 -1.60 -8.73
N ASP A 85 -10.51 -0.37 -8.72
CA ASP A 85 -10.36 0.57 -9.83
C ASP A 85 -9.96 2.00 -9.39
N GLY A 86 -9.78 2.21 -8.09
CA GLY A 86 -9.43 3.50 -7.53
C GLY A 86 -10.61 4.32 -7.01
N SER A 87 -11.85 3.87 -7.23
CA SER A 87 -13.05 4.60 -6.80
C SER A 87 -13.46 4.30 -5.35
N GLY A 88 -13.01 3.17 -4.78
CA GLY A 88 -13.39 2.74 -3.43
C GLY A 88 -12.57 3.44 -2.36
N SER A 89 -13.21 3.79 -1.26
CA SER A 89 -12.55 4.38 -0.11
C SER A 89 -13.26 3.97 1.19
N THR A 90 -12.47 3.48 2.15
CA THR A 90 -12.93 3.19 3.50
C THR A 90 -11.73 3.16 4.44
N CYS A 91 -11.95 3.29 5.74
CA CYS A 91 -10.92 3.17 6.75
C CYS A 91 -11.41 2.30 7.91
N ILE A 92 -10.49 1.94 8.82
CA ILE A 92 -10.79 1.02 9.93
C ILE A 92 -11.81 1.57 10.95
N TRP A 93 -12.05 2.88 10.96
CA TRP A 93 -12.98 3.52 11.91
C TRP A 93 -14.42 3.60 11.40
N GLY A 94 -14.72 2.94 10.27
CA GLY A 94 -16.08 2.92 9.72
C GLY A 94 -16.48 4.14 8.91
N TYR A 95 -15.55 5.04 8.64
CA TYR A 95 -15.77 6.22 7.79
C TYR A 95 -15.23 5.98 6.38
N LYS A 96 -15.67 6.81 5.44
CA LYS A 96 -15.16 6.78 4.08
C LYS A 96 -13.68 7.20 4.03
N SER A 97 -13.29 8.17 4.87
CA SER A 97 -11.95 8.74 4.88
C SER A 97 -11.58 9.28 6.25
N PHE A 98 -10.28 9.53 6.45
CA PHE A 98 -9.75 10.16 7.67
C PHE A 98 -8.73 11.24 7.31
N GLU A 99 -8.47 12.12 8.29
CA GLU A 99 -7.60 13.28 8.13
C GLU A 99 -6.13 12.92 7.87
N ASP A 100 -5.40 13.85 7.27
CA ASP A 100 -3.95 13.77 7.14
C ASP A 100 -3.32 13.91 8.53
N GLU A 101 -2.63 12.87 8.99
CA GLU A 101 -2.11 12.82 10.36
C GLU A 101 -0.98 13.82 10.57
N ASN A 102 0.03 13.80 9.69
CA ASN A 102 1.09 14.79 9.59
C ASN A 102 1.87 14.59 8.29
N PHE A 103 2.75 15.53 7.98
CA PHE A 103 3.62 15.47 6.80
C PHE A 103 5.10 15.52 7.21
N THR A 104 5.43 14.94 8.36
CA THR A 104 6.79 14.94 8.90
C THR A 104 7.77 14.24 7.97
N LEU A 105 7.38 13.09 7.42
CA LEU A 105 8.21 12.31 6.51
C LEU A 105 8.01 12.78 5.07
N LYS A 106 9.11 12.76 4.30
CA LYS A 106 9.14 13.25 2.93
C LYS A 106 9.34 12.11 1.95
N HIS A 107 8.97 12.34 0.68
CA HIS A 107 9.13 11.37 -0.40
C HIS A 107 10.54 11.49 -1.01
N ASP A 108 11.55 11.15 -0.22
CA ASP A 108 12.96 11.41 -0.51
C ASP A 108 13.74 10.21 -1.05
N GLN A 109 13.08 9.06 -1.20
CA GLN A 109 13.72 7.82 -1.67
C GLN A 109 12.71 6.87 -2.30
N PRO A 110 13.14 5.88 -3.10
CA PRO A 110 12.26 4.82 -3.55
C PRO A 110 11.89 3.87 -2.41
N GLY A 111 10.79 3.14 -2.57
CA GLY A 111 10.34 2.14 -1.60
C GLY A 111 9.56 2.70 -0.42
N LEU A 112 9.10 3.95 -0.48
CA LEU A 112 8.24 4.51 0.55
C LEU A 112 6.77 4.19 0.28
N LEU A 113 6.02 3.92 1.36
CA LEU A 113 4.57 3.80 1.31
C LEU A 113 3.96 5.13 1.73
N SER A 114 3.02 5.60 0.93
CA SER A 114 2.33 6.87 1.12
C SER A 114 0.85 6.70 0.81
N MET A 115 0.00 7.49 1.45
CA MET A 115 -1.45 7.40 1.26
C MET A 115 -1.88 8.08 -0.03
N ALA A 116 -2.64 7.35 -0.86
CA ALA A 116 -3.39 7.96 -1.93
C ALA A 116 -4.57 8.75 -1.36
N ASN A 117 -4.95 9.82 -2.01
CA ASN A 117 -6.08 10.65 -1.60
C ASN A 117 -6.71 11.39 -2.78
N ALA A 118 -7.83 12.05 -2.51
CA ALA A 118 -8.55 12.90 -3.47
C ALA A 118 -8.56 14.37 -3.02
N GLY A 119 -7.51 14.80 -2.34
CA GLY A 119 -7.36 16.13 -1.75
C GLY A 119 -7.11 16.05 -0.25
N PRO A 120 -7.05 17.20 0.46
CA PRO A 120 -6.79 17.23 1.89
C PRO A 120 -7.78 16.38 2.69
N ASN A 121 -7.27 15.62 3.67
CA ASN A 121 -8.08 14.87 4.64
C ASN A 121 -9.03 13.85 4.00
N THR A 122 -8.57 13.13 2.95
CA THR A 122 -9.36 12.11 2.26
C THR A 122 -8.64 10.77 2.19
N ASN A 123 -7.89 10.41 3.22
CA ASN A 123 -7.21 9.12 3.31
C ASN A 123 -8.21 7.98 3.56
N GLY A 124 -8.11 6.90 2.82
CA GLY A 124 -8.95 5.72 2.99
C GLY A 124 -8.12 4.45 3.11
N SER A 125 -8.30 3.51 2.18
CA SER A 125 -7.51 2.28 2.12
C SER A 125 -6.43 2.31 1.05
N GLN A 126 -6.53 3.18 0.06
CA GLN A 126 -5.61 3.21 -1.06
C GLN A 126 -4.25 3.80 -0.67
N PHE A 127 -3.21 3.19 -1.21
CA PHE A 127 -1.82 3.57 -0.96
C PHE A 127 -1.00 3.39 -2.24
N PHE A 128 0.20 3.95 -2.24
CA PHE A 128 1.16 3.68 -3.31
C PHE A 128 2.55 3.43 -2.73
N ILE A 129 3.35 2.70 -3.51
CA ILE A 129 4.75 2.41 -3.23
C ILE A 129 5.57 3.17 -4.26
N THR A 130 6.45 4.07 -3.81
CA THR A 130 7.29 4.85 -4.72
C THR A 130 8.41 3.99 -5.29
N THR A 131 8.78 4.24 -6.54
CA THR A 131 9.91 3.58 -7.20
C THR A 131 11.06 4.53 -7.46
N VAL A 132 10.85 5.82 -7.21
CA VAL A 132 11.84 6.90 -7.30
C VAL A 132 11.51 7.93 -6.21
N PRO A 133 12.43 8.86 -5.89
CA PRO A 133 12.06 10.03 -5.06
C PRO A 133 10.96 10.85 -5.75
N THR A 134 9.95 11.26 -4.99
CA THR A 134 8.79 12.01 -5.50
C THR A 134 8.52 13.25 -4.66
N PRO A 135 9.48 14.23 -4.61
CA PRO A 135 9.37 15.37 -3.69
C PRO A 135 8.18 16.28 -3.98
N PHE A 136 7.61 16.25 -5.19
CA PHE A 136 6.41 17.00 -5.53
C PHE A 136 5.15 16.53 -4.80
N LEU A 137 5.20 15.37 -4.12
CA LEU A 137 4.11 14.84 -3.31
C LEU A 137 4.21 15.25 -1.83
N ASP A 138 5.32 15.86 -1.41
CA ASP A 138 5.51 16.30 -0.04
C ASP A 138 4.43 17.30 0.37
N ASN A 139 3.97 17.18 1.62
CA ASN A 139 2.87 17.98 2.19
C ASN A 139 1.50 17.80 1.53
N LYS A 140 1.35 16.81 0.65
CA LYS A 140 0.09 16.43 -0.01
C LYS A 140 -0.33 15.01 0.32
N HIS A 141 0.63 14.12 0.49
CA HIS A 141 0.42 12.70 0.81
C HIS A 141 1.19 12.32 2.07
N VAL A 142 0.56 11.53 2.94
CA VAL A 142 1.15 11.10 4.22
C VAL A 142 2.01 9.86 3.98
N VAL A 143 3.32 9.97 4.18
CA VAL A 143 4.25 8.85 4.18
C VAL A 143 4.11 8.09 5.49
N PHE A 144 3.90 6.77 5.45
CA PHE A 144 3.64 5.97 6.65
C PHE A 144 4.44 4.67 6.75
N GLY A 145 5.26 4.33 5.78
CA GLY A 145 6.03 3.11 5.81
C GLY A 145 7.14 3.07 4.77
N LYS A 146 7.94 2.00 4.85
CA LYS A 146 8.99 1.73 3.86
C LYS A 146 9.12 0.24 3.59
N VAL A 147 9.50 -0.10 2.37
CA VAL A 147 9.89 -1.46 2.00
C VAL A 147 11.25 -1.76 2.62
N VAL A 148 11.31 -2.80 3.45
CA VAL A 148 12.56 -3.25 4.09
C VAL A 148 13.14 -4.50 3.45
N ASP A 149 12.31 -5.25 2.70
CA ASP A 149 12.72 -6.40 1.90
C ASP A 149 11.73 -6.58 0.74
N GLY A 150 12.20 -7.09 -0.38
CA GLY A 150 11.34 -7.33 -1.56
C GLY A 150 11.24 -6.15 -2.53
N MET A 151 12.19 -5.23 -2.52
CA MET A 151 12.20 -4.14 -3.51
C MET A 151 12.35 -4.66 -4.95
N ASP A 152 12.97 -5.82 -5.13
CA ASP A 152 13.03 -6.52 -6.42
C ASP A 152 11.63 -6.92 -6.92
N VAL A 153 10.71 -7.29 -6.01
CA VAL A 153 9.31 -7.57 -6.34
C VAL A 153 8.62 -6.29 -6.82
N VAL A 154 8.83 -5.18 -6.13
CA VAL A 154 8.29 -3.86 -6.52
C VAL A 154 8.78 -3.48 -7.93
N LYS A 155 10.05 -3.74 -8.24
CA LYS A 155 10.63 -3.48 -9.56
C LYS A 155 10.00 -4.35 -10.65
N LYS A 156 9.70 -5.60 -10.36
CA LYS A 156 8.98 -6.48 -11.28
C LYS A 156 7.54 -5.99 -11.53
N MET A 157 6.86 -5.49 -10.49
CA MET A 157 5.54 -4.88 -10.63
C MET A 157 5.62 -3.64 -11.52
N GLU A 158 6.59 -2.78 -11.29
CA GLU A 158 6.80 -1.55 -12.07
C GLU A 158 7.03 -1.85 -13.55
N ALA A 159 7.71 -2.94 -13.86
CA ALA A 159 8.04 -3.34 -15.23
C ALA A 159 6.88 -3.99 -15.99
N THR A 160 5.74 -4.23 -15.36
CA THR A 160 4.59 -4.87 -16.03
C THR A 160 4.00 -3.96 -17.11
N LYS A 161 3.50 -4.57 -18.17
CA LYS A 161 2.87 -3.82 -19.27
C LYS A 161 1.51 -3.29 -18.83
N THR A 162 1.21 -2.05 -19.23
CA THR A 162 -0.01 -1.34 -18.89
C THR A 162 -0.67 -0.75 -20.13
N GLY A 163 -1.91 -0.28 -19.99
CA GLY A 163 -2.56 0.57 -20.97
C GLY A 163 -3.52 -0.12 -21.93
N TYR A 164 -3.69 -1.45 -21.87
CA TYR A 164 -4.63 -2.14 -22.74
C TYR A 164 -6.09 -1.80 -22.42
N ALA A 165 -6.49 -1.95 -21.15
CA ALA A 165 -7.87 -1.69 -20.72
C ALA A 165 -8.11 -0.21 -20.40
N ALA A 166 -7.10 0.45 -19.78
CA ALA A 166 -7.14 1.86 -19.40
C ALA A 166 -5.71 2.38 -19.22
N PRO A 167 -5.47 3.70 -19.31
CA PRO A 167 -4.15 4.27 -19.04
C PRO A 167 -3.65 3.84 -17.66
N ASP A 168 -2.37 3.45 -17.58
CA ASP A 168 -1.66 3.05 -16.36
C ASP A 168 -2.23 1.82 -15.63
N ARG A 169 -3.21 1.14 -16.21
CA ARG A 169 -3.74 -0.09 -15.66
C ARG A 169 -2.91 -1.28 -16.14
N PRO A 170 -2.44 -2.16 -15.22
CA PRO A 170 -1.72 -3.37 -15.62
C PRO A 170 -2.54 -4.27 -16.54
N ASN A 171 -1.92 -4.78 -17.60
CA ASN A 171 -2.58 -5.69 -18.55
C ASN A 171 -2.88 -7.04 -17.92
N LEU A 172 -1.96 -7.55 -17.08
CA LEU A 172 -2.16 -8.72 -16.24
C LEU A 172 -2.43 -8.23 -14.82
N ASP A 173 -3.33 -8.91 -14.10
CA ASP A 173 -3.66 -8.52 -12.73
C ASP A 173 -2.46 -8.68 -11.80
N VAL A 174 -2.09 -7.59 -11.13
CA VAL A 174 -1.12 -7.56 -10.04
C VAL A 174 -1.92 -7.63 -8.74
N VAL A 175 -1.88 -8.78 -8.07
CA VAL A 175 -2.77 -9.08 -6.95
C VAL A 175 -1.97 -9.31 -5.67
N ILE A 176 -2.50 -8.80 -4.55
CA ILE A 176 -2.05 -9.17 -3.22
C ILE A 176 -2.73 -10.51 -2.88
N SER A 177 -2.04 -11.62 -3.13
CA SER A 177 -2.59 -12.95 -2.92
C SER A 177 -2.69 -13.33 -1.46
N GLN A 178 -1.79 -12.79 -0.63
CA GLN A 178 -1.76 -12.96 0.81
C GLN A 178 -1.11 -11.74 1.45
N CYS A 179 -1.50 -11.41 2.66
CA CYS A 179 -0.91 -10.32 3.44
C CYS A 179 -1.12 -10.58 4.93
N GLY A 180 -0.35 -9.91 5.77
CA GLY A 180 -0.44 -10.06 7.21
C GLY A 180 0.66 -9.31 7.94
N GLU A 181 0.73 -9.53 9.24
CA GLU A 181 1.77 -9.00 10.12
C GLU A 181 2.76 -10.12 10.46
N MET A 182 4.04 -9.77 10.47
CA MET A 182 5.13 -10.71 10.80
C MET A 182 5.25 -10.88 12.31
#